data_ec7f01fbcb737ad8c0aaa5dbf4319395
#
_entry.id   ec7f01fbcb737ad8c0aaa5dbf4319395
#
_cell.length_a   1.000
_cell.length_b   1.000
_cell.length_c   1.000
_cell.angle_alpha   90.00
_cell.angle_beta   90.00
_cell.angle_gamma   90.00
#
_symmetry.space_group_name_H-M   'P 1'
#
loop_
_entity.id
_entity.type
_entity.pdbx_description
1 polymer ?
#
loop_
_entity_poly.entity_id
_entity_poly.type
_entity_poly.pdbx_seq_one_letter_code
_entity_poly.pdbx_strand_id
1 'polypeptide(L)'
;MTDSDKIQTLPLPFLERMKEMLGDDYDAFLKSYKNPRTYGLRVNTAKLSCQDFQALSPFPIRPIPWINTGYFYEEESRPARCPYYQAGLYYLQEPSAMTPASRLPIEPGDFVLDLCAAPGGKATALGAALNDTGFLLANDISTSRARALLRNLELFGMKNMLVTDEKPAKLAQRFPAFFNKILLDAPCSGEGMFRKEEALARDWTPKKSAELSDIQKDLVLKAADMLRPGGMLLYSTCTFSPCEDEEVVAYLLRQRPDMELMEMPGYEGFSSGRPEYAGTADTSDSEITLSLNAFNPEELQKCVRIFPHKMDGEGHFLALFRKKGDSLPPVFRFSAKGPDKNTRKWLEEFFSEIGLKTIGGQEFDWNRVEVRKDKVYYQLPFPLDLRGISFLRNGLYLGDLKKKRFEPSQPLALALHKGDVEAVISLPVSDERLTRYLKGETLMIEPEEAAHKKGWHLLCVDGYPLGFGKLVNGILKNKYPAGWRV
;
A
#
# COMPACT_ATOMS: atom_id res chain seq x y z
N MET A 1 11.81 27.38 -14.84
CA MET A 1 12.58 27.82 -13.64
C MET A 1 13.98 27.30 -13.78
N THR A 2 15.00 28.13 -13.56
CA THR A 2 16.40 27.66 -13.53
C THR A 2 16.65 26.91 -12.22
N ASP A 3 17.63 26.00 -12.20
CA ASP A 3 17.97 25.23 -10.98
C ASP A 3 18.37 26.10 -9.77
N SER A 4 18.77 27.37 -10.05
CA SER A 4 19.05 28.39 -9.03
C SER A 4 17.75 28.88 -8.35
N ASP A 5 16.60 28.85 -9.04
CA ASP A 5 15.34 29.35 -8.53
C ASP A 5 14.71 28.41 -7.48
N LYS A 6 14.96 27.10 -7.58
CA LYS A 6 14.39 26.10 -6.65
C LYS A 6 14.89 26.24 -5.20
N ILE A 7 16.16 26.55 -5.02
CA ILE A 7 16.73 26.74 -3.65
C ILE A 7 16.20 28.02 -3.03
N GLN A 8 15.96 29.07 -3.84
CA GLN A 8 15.43 30.35 -3.37
C GLN A 8 13.98 30.27 -2.87
N THR A 9 13.26 29.20 -3.17
CA THR A 9 11.87 28.98 -2.71
C THR A 9 11.77 28.22 -1.38
N LEU A 10 12.90 27.71 -0.84
CA LEU A 10 12.91 26.99 0.42
C LEU A 10 12.76 27.95 1.62
N PRO A 11 11.95 27.59 2.65
CA PRO A 11 11.75 28.45 3.82
C PRO A 11 13.05 28.66 4.61
N LEU A 12 13.34 29.89 5.00
CA LEU A 12 14.56 30.22 5.74
C LEU A 12 14.70 29.41 7.06
N PRO A 13 13.66 29.26 7.91
CA PRO A 13 13.79 28.46 9.14
C PRO A 13 14.10 26.97 8.86
N PHE A 14 13.64 26.43 7.75
CA PHE A 14 14.00 25.09 7.30
C PHE A 14 15.49 25.00 6.96
N LEU A 15 16.00 25.95 6.17
CA LEU A 15 17.42 26.00 5.78
C LEU A 15 18.35 26.14 6.98
N GLU A 16 18.02 27.01 7.94
CA GLU A 16 18.77 27.21 9.18
C GLU A 16 18.86 25.91 9.99
N ARG A 17 17.73 25.23 10.21
CA ARG A 17 17.69 23.96 10.93
C ARG A 17 18.45 22.86 10.19
N MET A 18 18.32 22.76 8.86
CA MET A 18 19.05 21.76 8.08
C MET A 18 20.58 22.03 8.12
N LYS A 19 21.00 23.29 8.16
CA LYS A 19 22.41 23.65 8.31
C LYS A 19 22.97 23.19 9.66
N GLU A 20 22.24 23.41 10.74
CA GLU A 20 22.62 22.94 12.08
C GLU A 20 22.63 21.40 12.12
N MET A 21 21.60 20.75 11.58
CA MET A 21 21.45 19.30 11.58
C MET A 21 22.55 18.59 10.77
N LEU A 22 22.94 19.10 9.62
CA LEU A 22 23.80 18.40 8.68
C LEU A 22 25.29 18.80 8.79
N GLY A 23 25.59 19.97 9.37
CA GLY A 23 26.98 20.42 9.48
C GLY A 23 27.71 20.43 8.13
N ASP A 24 28.78 19.65 8.03
CA ASP A 24 29.60 19.56 6.80
C ASP A 24 28.86 18.96 5.61
N ASP A 25 27.79 18.16 5.82
CA ASP A 25 26.98 17.57 4.75
C ASP A 25 25.97 18.59 4.13
N TYR A 26 25.80 19.79 4.71
CA TYR A 26 24.78 20.76 4.30
C TYR A 26 24.90 21.21 2.85
N ASP A 27 26.11 21.49 2.37
CA ASP A 27 26.33 21.93 0.99
C ASP A 27 26.00 20.81 0.00
N ALA A 28 26.31 19.55 0.33
CA ALA A 28 25.94 18.38 -0.47
C ALA A 28 24.41 18.20 -0.51
N PHE A 29 23.74 18.43 0.62
CA PHE A 29 22.29 18.41 0.72
C PHE A 29 21.65 19.46 -0.19
N LEU A 30 22.08 20.74 -0.13
CA LEU A 30 21.57 21.79 -0.99
C LEU A 30 21.84 21.49 -2.48
N LYS A 31 23.01 20.94 -2.81
CA LYS A 31 23.35 20.55 -4.17
C LYS A 31 22.39 19.46 -4.71
N SER A 32 21.91 18.55 -3.86
CA SER A 32 20.98 17.48 -4.25
C SER A 32 19.63 18.02 -4.76
N TYR A 33 19.21 19.21 -4.34
CA TYR A 33 17.99 19.85 -4.85
C TYR A 33 18.07 20.26 -6.34
N LYS A 34 19.29 20.34 -6.90
CA LYS A 34 19.52 20.58 -8.33
C LYS A 34 19.52 19.31 -9.18
N ASN A 35 19.62 18.14 -8.53
CA ASN A 35 19.62 16.87 -9.25
C ASN A 35 18.24 16.59 -9.88
N PRO A 36 18.19 15.91 -11.04
CA PRO A 36 16.95 15.42 -11.61
C PRO A 36 16.17 14.55 -10.63
N ARG A 37 14.85 14.53 -10.78
CA ARG A 37 14.01 13.60 -10.01
C ARG A 37 14.34 12.15 -10.39
N THR A 38 14.24 11.28 -9.40
CA THR A 38 14.31 9.84 -9.62
C THR A 38 12.91 9.26 -9.70
N TYR A 39 12.70 8.36 -10.64
CA TYR A 39 11.43 7.67 -10.86
C TYR A 39 11.57 6.21 -10.49
N GLY A 40 10.62 5.69 -9.73
CA GLY A 40 10.63 4.31 -9.27
C GLY A 40 9.32 3.58 -9.53
N LEU A 41 9.44 2.29 -9.73
CA LEU A 41 8.34 1.34 -9.72
C LEU A 41 8.64 0.18 -8.79
N ARG A 42 7.59 -0.42 -8.23
CA ARG A 42 7.68 -1.58 -7.34
C ARG A 42 6.84 -2.72 -7.90
N VAL A 43 7.47 -3.87 -8.09
CA VAL A 43 6.83 -5.08 -8.62
C VAL A 43 5.78 -5.61 -7.65
N ASN A 44 4.65 -6.08 -8.19
CA ASN A 44 3.62 -6.80 -7.45
C ASN A 44 4.00 -8.29 -7.33
N THR A 45 4.69 -8.63 -6.27
CA THR A 45 5.21 -9.99 -6.06
C THR A 45 4.14 -11.04 -5.81
N ALA A 46 2.88 -10.64 -5.58
CA ALA A 46 1.75 -11.56 -5.55
C ALA A 46 1.34 -12.06 -6.96
N LYS A 47 1.75 -11.38 -8.04
CA LYS A 47 1.43 -11.77 -9.42
C LYS A 47 2.60 -12.37 -10.21
N LEU A 48 3.83 -11.87 -9.97
CA LEU A 48 5.02 -12.37 -10.65
C LEU A 48 6.27 -12.09 -9.83
N SER A 49 7.33 -12.87 -10.06
CA SER A 49 8.63 -12.63 -9.44
C SER A 49 9.31 -11.38 -10.03
N CYS A 50 10.26 -10.80 -9.27
CA CYS A 50 11.09 -9.69 -9.78
C CYS A 50 11.92 -10.12 -10.99
N GLN A 51 12.38 -11.36 -11.04
CA GLN A 51 13.14 -11.92 -12.16
C GLN A 51 12.28 -12.01 -13.42
N ASP A 52 11.04 -12.51 -13.29
CA ASP A 52 10.10 -12.57 -14.42
C ASP A 52 9.74 -11.16 -14.92
N PHE A 53 9.51 -10.21 -13.99
CA PHE A 53 9.24 -8.82 -14.37
C PHE A 53 10.43 -8.20 -15.13
N GLN A 54 11.65 -8.44 -14.68
CA GLN A 54 12.86 -7.92 -15.36
C GLN A 54 12.99 -8.47 -16.78
N ALA A 55 12.63 -9.74 -17.00
CA ALA A 55 12.63 -10.37 -18.34
C ALA A 55 11.48 -9.84 -19.23
N LEU A 56 10.34 -9.46 -18.64
CA LEU A 56 9.16 -8.98 -19.37
C LEU A 56 9.15 -7.47 -19.64
N SER A 57 9.94 -6.68 -18.91
CA SER A 57 9.86 -5.22 -18.97
C SER A 57 10.09 -4.70 -20.38
N PRO A 58 9.13 -3.95 -20.99
CA PRO A 58 9.28 -3.39 -22.33
C PRO A 58 10.10 -2.09 -22.33
N PHE A 59 10.65 -1.67 -21.19
CA PHE A 59 11.47 -0.48 -21.03
C PHE A 59 12.63 -0.74 -20.07
N PRO A 60 13.72 0.03 -20.18
CA PRO A 60 14.89 -0.11 -19.31
C PRO A 60 14.53 0.11 -17.85
N ILE A 61 15.01 -0.77 -16.98
CA ILE A 61 14.87 -0.68 -15.52
C ILE A 61 16.20 -1.00 -14.85
N ARG A 62 16.45 -0.38 -13.68
CA ARG A 62 17.64 -0.62 -12.85
C ARG A 62 17.19 -0.89 -11.42
N PRO A 63 17.68 -1.96 -10.76
CA PRO A 63 17.30 -2.25 -9.37
C PRO A 63 17.57 -1.08 -8.42
N ILE A 64 16.65 -0.86 -7.47
CA ILE A 64 16.86 0.04 -6.34
C ILE A 64 17.62 -0.75 -5.27
N PRO A 65 18.88 -0.40 -4.91
CA PRO A 65 19.73 -1.26 -4.11
C PRO A 65 19.21 -1.62 -2.72
N TRP A 66 18.38 -0.76 -2.13
CA TRP A 66 17.80 -0.95 -0.79
C TRP A 66 16.36 -1.48 -0.79
N ILE A 67 15.78 -1.75 -1.98
CA ILE A 67 14.41 -2.26 -2.16
C ILE A 67 14.42 -3.47 -3.08
N ASN A 68 14.31 -4.66 -2.53
CA ASN A 68 14.40 -5.92 -3.28
C ASN A 68 13.36 -6.06 -4.41
N THR A 69 12.24 -5.32 -4.33
CA THR A 69 11.14 -5.36 -5.31
C THR A 69 11.06 -4.08 -6.13
N GLY A 70 11.99 -3.13 -5.93
CA GLY A 70 11.99 -1.81 -6.54
C GLY A 70 12.95 -1.67 -7.70
N TYR A 71 12.54 -0.88 -8.69
CA TYR A 71 13.37 -0.53 -9.84
C TYR A 71 13.25 0.95 -10.16
N PHE A 72 14.36 1.57 -10.56
CA PHE A 72 14.36 2.86 -11.23
C PHE A 72 13.96 2.70 -12.69
N TYR A 73 13.32 3.74 -13.26
CA TYR A 73 13.04 3.84 -14.69
C TYR A 73 13.23 5.28 -15.17
N GLU A 74 13.42 5.45 -16.48
CA GLU A 74 13.56 6.76 -17.10
C GLU A 74 12.17 7.38 -17.39
N GLU A 75 12.04 8.71 -17.24
CA GLU A 75 10.77 9.43 -17.38
C GLU A 75 10.09 9.17 -18.73
N GLU A 76 10.90 9.10 -19.80
CA GLU A 76 10.47 8.86 -21.17
C GLU A 76 9.77 7.52 -21.37
N SER A 77 10.05 6.53 -20.50
CA SER A 77 9.46 5.19 -20.54
C SER A 77 7.95 5.19 -20.33
N ARG A 78 7.41 6.20 -19.64
CA ARG A 78 5.96 6.40 -19.37
C ARG A 78 5.23 5.12 -18.94
N PRO A 79 5.71 4.41 -17.91
CA PRO A 79 5.21 3.09 -17.53
C PRO A 79 3.71 3.07 -17.19
N ALA A 80 3.11 4.20 -16.78
CA ALA A 80 1.67 4.32 -16.54
C ALA A 80 0.80 4.02 -17.77
N ARG A 81 1.36 4.13 -19.00
CA ARG A 81 0.66 3.84 -20.26
C ARG A 81 0.79 2.38 -20.70
N CYS A 82 1.71 1.62 -20.09
CA CYS A 82 1.92 0.23 -20.41
C CYS A 82 0.73 -0.63 -19.92
N PRO A 83 0.20 -1.57 -20.73
CA PRO A 83 -0.85 -2.50 -20.28
C PRO A 83 -0.52 -3.27 -19.00
N TYR A 84 0.74 -3.55 -18.71
CA TYR A 84 1.18 -4.18 -17.47
C TYR A 84 0.83 -3.37 -16.20
N TYR A 85 0.83 -2.02 -16.29
CA TYR A 85 0.36 -1.19 -15.19
C TYR A 85 -1.12 -1.43 -14.90
N GLN A 86 -1.95 -1.51 -15.94
CA GLN A 86 -3.39 -1.77 -15.81
C GLN A 86 -3.71 -3.22 -15.43
N ALA A 87 -2.80 -4.15 -15.67
CA ALA A 87 -2.84 -5.51 -15.14
C ALA A 87 -2.36 -5.62 -13.67
N GLY A 88 -1.90 -4.50 -13.08
CA GLY A 88 -1.45 -4.44 -11.70
C GLY A 88 -0.14 -5.18 -11.42
N LEU A 89 0.79 -5.23 -12.41
CA LEU A 89 2.07 -5.92 -12.24
C LEU A 89 3.08 -5.09 -11.45
N TYR A 90 2.90 -3.77 -11.37
CA TYR A 90 3.74 -2.87 -10.60
C TYR A 90 2.98 -1.62 -10.16
N TYR A 91 3.51 -0.96 -9.14
CA TYR A 91 3.07 0.33 -8.62
C TYR A 91 4.14 1.39 -8.89
N LEU A 92 3.75 2.58 -9.34
CA LEU A 92 4.67 3.70 -9.53
C LEU A 92 4.82 4.45 -8.20
N GLN A 93 6.02 4.48 -7.67
CA GLN A 93 6.30 5.05 -6.36
C GLN A 93 7.70 5.68 -6.35
N GLU A 94 7.85 6.78 -5.64
CA GLU A 94 9.14 7.39 -5.38
C GLU A 94 10.04 6.41 -4.59
N PRO A 95 11.32 6.25 -4.94
CA PRO A 95 12.19 5.22 -4.38
C PRO A 95 12.29 5.22 -2.85
N SER A 96 12.49 6.38 -2.20
CA SER A 96 12.58 6.44 -0.73
C SER A 96 11.25 6.11 -0.05
N ALA A 97 10.11 6.48 -0.67
CA ALA A 97 8.77 6.15 -0.17
C ALA A 97 8.44 4.65 -0.18
N MET A 98 9.22 3.83 -0.87
CA MET A 98 9.11 2.36 -0.81
C MET A 98 9.73 1.79 0.47
N THR A 99 10.67 2.53 1.09
CA THR A 99 11.47 2.03 2.23
C THR A 99 10.62 1.61 3.43
N PRO A 100 9.63 2.39 3.90
CA PRO A 100 8.86 2.01 5.10
C PRO A 100 8.23 0.62 5.00
N ALA A 101 7.48 0.36 3.94
CA ALA A 101 6.83 -0.95 3.77
C ALA A 101 7.85 -2.10 3.61
N SER A 102 9.04 -1.83 3.06
CA SER A 102 10.09 -2.84 2.89
C SER A 102 10.86 -3.17 4.18
N ARG A 103 10.73 -2.35 5.21
CA ARG A 103 11.39 -2.52 6.53
C ARG A 103 10.46 -3.09 7.60
N LEU A 104 9.17 -3.19 7.32
CA LEU A 104 8.25 -3.92 8.19
C LEU A 104 8.24 -5.40 7.75
N PRO A 105 8.74 -6.35 8.58
CA PRO A 105 8.85 -7.74 8.20
C PRO A 105 7.47 -8.42 8.20
N ILE A 106 6.84 -8.50 7.03
CA ILE A 106 5.55 -9.15 6.83
C ILE A 106 5.75 -10.63 6.57
N GLU A 107 5.00 -11.47 7.28
CA GLU A 107 4.98 -12.92 7.12
C GLU A 107 3.61 -13.38 6.58
N PRO A 108 3.57 -14.49 5.80
CA PRO A 108 2.31 -15.09 5.39
C PRO A 108 1.42 -15.41 6.60
N GLY A 109 0.16 -14.98 6.53
CA GLY A 109 -0.81 -15.16 7.63
C GLY A 109 -0.88 -13.99 8.61
N ASP A 110 -0.02 -12.98 8.51
CA ASP A 110 -0.07 -11.80 9.37
C ASP A 110 -1.38 -11.01 9.22
N PHE A 111 -1.80 -10.41 10.31
CA PHE A 111 -2.87 -9.41 10.36
C PHE A 111 -2.22 -8.02 10.39
N VAL A 112 -2.33 -7.33 9.27
CA VAL A 112 -1.60 -6.09 8.99
C VAL A 112 -2.56 -4.91 8.99
N LEU A 113 -2.16 -3.79 9.62
CA LEU A 113 -2.83 -2.50 9.54
C LEU A 113 -1.90 -1.49 8.84
N ASP A 114 -2.42 -0.80 7.82
CA ASP A 114 -1.88 0.46 7.30
C ASP A 114 -2.86 1.57 7.74
N LEU A 115 -2.45 2.36 8.74
CA LEU A 115 -3.37 3.26 9.45
C LEU A 115 -3.67 4.56 8.68
N CYS A 116 -2.73 5.02 7.83
CA CYS A 116 -2.82 6.22 7.00
C CYS A 116 -2.49 5.90 5.53
N ALA A 117 -3.20 4.93 4.97
CA ALA A 117 -2.78 4.13 3.81
C ALA A 117 -2.82 4.85 2.45
N ALA A 118 -3.67 5.88 2.28
CA ALA A 118 -3.89 6.46 0.97
C ALA A 118 -2.69 7.27 0.44
N PRO A 119 -2.41 7.16 -0.86
CA PRO A 119 -3.20 6.54 -1.93
C PRO A 119 -3.01 5.02 -2.13
N GLY A 120 -2.19 4.32 -1.33
CA GLY A 120 -2.07 2.87 -1.38
C GLY A 120 -0.69 2.32 -1.78
N GLY A 121 0.32 3.18 -1.95
CA GLY A 121 1.66 2.75 -2.33
C GLY A 121 2.29 1.79 -1.31
N LYS A 122 2.16 2.08 -0.03
CA LYS A 122 2.64 1.23 1.06
C LYS A 122 1.68 0.06 1.32
N ALA A 123 0.36 0.31 1.35
CA ALA A 123 -0.66 -0.73 1.50
C ALA A 123 -0.56 -1.85 0.44
N THR A 124 -0.31 -1.50 -0.83
CA THR A 124 -0.10 -2.48 -1.91
C THR A 124 1.20 -3.27 -1.74
N ALA A 125 2.24 -2.70 -1.12
CA ALA A 125 3.46 -3.43 -0.77
C ALA A 125 3.21 -4.47 0.33
N LEU A 126 2.55 -4.05 1.41
CA LEU A 126 2.19 -4.92 2.52
C LEU A 126 1.29 -6.07 2.05
N GLY A 127 0.29 -5.73 1.23
CA GLY A 127 -0.62 -6.72 0.65
C GLY A 127 0.07 -7.74 -0.27
N ALA A 128 1.00 -7.30 -1.11
CA ALA A 128 1.79 -8.20 -1.95
C ALA A 128 2.67 -9.15 -1.11
N ALA A 129 3.26 -8.65 0.00
CA ALA A 129 4.06 -9.45 0.90
C ALA A 129 3.24 -10.52 1.66
N LEU A 130 1.95 -10.27 1.93
CA LEU A 130 1.02 -11.25 2.50
C LEU A 130 0.74 -12.44 1.56
N ASN A 131 1.02 -12.31 0.27
CA ASN A 131 0.89 -13.37 -0.72
C ASN A 131 -0.45 -14.11 -0.63
N ASP A 132 -1.55 -13.37 -0.67
CA ASP A 132 -2.93 -13.89 -0.57
C ASP A 132 -3.28 -14.64 0.73
N THR A 133 -2.42 -14.61 1.72
CA THR A 133 -2.65 -15.13 3.06
C THR A 133 -2.86 -14.00 4.06
N GLY A 134 -3.33 -14.30 5.27
CA GLY A 134 -3.52 -13.27 6.28
C GLY A 134 -4.57 -12.21 5.92
N PHE A 135 -4.35 -10.97 6.36
CA PHE A 135 -5.34 -9.91 6.29
C PHE A 135 -4.69 -8.52 6.25
N LEU A 136 -5.18 -7.64 5.40
CA LEU A 136 -4.82 -6.23 5.37
C LEU A 136 -6.03 -5.34 5.70
N LEU A 137 -5.97 -4.58 6.80
CA LEU A 137 -6.81 -3.42 7.01
C LEU A 137 -6.05 -2.18 6.53
N ALA A 138 -6.60 -1.46 5.55
CA ALA A 138 -6.05 -0.22 5.04
C ALA A 138 -7.04 0.92 5.29
N ASN A 139 -6.62 1.94 6.05
CA ASN A 139 -7.46 3.05 6.46
C ASN A 139 -6.96 4.39 5.94
N ASP A 140 -7.89 5.29 5.65
CA ASP A 140 -7.61 6.73 5.51
C ASP A 140 -8.85 7.51 5.97
N ILE A 141 -8.66 8.53 6.80
CA ILE A 141 -9.78 9.32 7.34
C ILE A 141 -10.58 10.07 6.25
N SER A 142 -9.99 10.32 5.09
CA SER A 142 -10.63 10.96 3.95
C SER A 142 -11.29 9.93 3.04
N THR A 143 -12.62 9.95 2.94
CA THR A 143 -13.38 9.06 2.04
C THR A 143 -12.93 9.16 0.58
N SER A 144 -12.56 10.36 0.09
CA SER A 144 -12.08 10.52 -1.27
C SER A 144 -10.73 9.85 -1.49
N ARG A 145 -9.80 9.98 -0.54
CA ARG A 145 -8.50 9.31 -0.57
C ARG A 145 -8.65 7.78 -0.40
N ALA A 146 -9.55 7.34 0.49
CA ALA A 146 -9.85 5.91 0.69
C ALA A 146 -10.44 5.25 -0.57
N ARG A 147 -11.16 5.98 -1.44
CA ARG A 147 -11.58 5.48 -2.76
C ARG A 147 -10.40 5.24 -3.71
N ALA A 148 -9.43 6.14 -3.72
CA ALA A 148 -8.21 5.95 -4.51
C ALA A 148 -7.38 4.77 -3.97
N LEU A 149 -7.26 4.63 -2.65
CA LEU A 149 -6.66 3.49 -1.97
C LEU A 149 -7.33 2.17 -2.38
N LEU A 150 -8.67 2.09 -2.30
CA LEU A 150 -9.42 0.91 -2.72
C LEU A 150 -9.13 0.54 -4.19
N ARG A 151 -9.13 1.54 -5.09
CA ARG A 151 -8.81 1.33 -6.50
C ARG A 151 -7.44 0.69 -6.70
N ASN A 152 -6.43 1.16 -5.97
CA ASN A 152 -5.07 0.65 -6.09
C ASN A 152 -4.93 -0.77 -5.51
N LEU A 153 -5.61 -1.08 -4.41
CA LEU A 153 -5.66 -2.44 -3.86
C LEU A 153 -6.39 -3.41 -4.79
N GLU A 154 -7.50 -2.99 -5.41
CA GLU A 154 -8.21 -3.77 -6.42
C GLU A 154 -7.36 -3.99 -7.68
N LEU A 155 -6.60 -2.98 -8.12
CA LEU A 155 -5.66 -3.09 -9.24
C LEU A 155 -4.58 -4.16 -8.97
N PHE A 156 -4.12 -4.24 -7.73
CA PHE A 156 -3.15 -5.23 -7.28
C PHE A 156 -3.74 -6.64 -7.09
N GLY A 157 -5.08 -6.80 -7.22
CA GLY A 157 -5.76 -8.07 -7.09
C GLY A 157 -5.95 -8.54 -5.65
N MET A 158 -5.92 -7.61 -4.68
CA MET A 158 -6.07 -7.94 -3.26
C MET A 158 -7.44 -8.54 -2.94
N LYS A 159 -7.46 -9.70 -2.27
CA LYS A 159 -8.66 -10.44 -1.90
C LYS A 159 -9.01 -10.30 -0.42
N ASN A 160 -8.02 -10.50 0.46
CA ASN A 160 -8.19 -10.50 1.92
C ASN A 160 -7.93 -9.11 2.48
N MET A 161 -8.81 -8.14 2.16
CA MET A 161 -8.68 -6.75 2.58
C MET A 161 -9.94 -6.21 3.24
N LEU A 162 -9.75 -5.25 4.15
CA LEU A 162 -10.77 -4.33 4.64
C LEU A 162 -10.28 -2.91 4.39
N VAL A 163 -11.04 -2.12 3.61
CA VAL A 163 -10.73 -0.71 3.36
C VAL A 163 -11.73 0.15 4.11
N THR A 164 -11.22 0.98 5.03
CA THR A 164 -12.01 1.84 5.91
C THR A 164 -11.74 3.31 5.64
N ASP A 165 -12.74 4.15 5.93
CA ASP A 165 -12.62 5.61 5.99
C ASP A 165 -12.98 6.10 7.42
N GLU A 166 -12.30 5.51 8.41
CA GLU A 166 -12.67 5.65 9.82
C GLU A 166 -11.62 6.43 10.62
N LYS A 167 -12.07 7.03 11.72
CA LYS A 167 -11.17 7.71 12.67
C LYS A 167 -10.29 6.68 13.42
N PRO A 168 -8.98 6.90 13.56
CA PRO A 168 -8.06 6.00 14.26
C PRO A 168 -8.51 5.63 15.68
N ALA A 169 -9.06 6.57 16.44
CA ALA A 169 -9.60 6.31 17.77
C ALA A 169 -10.70 5.23 17.79
N LYS A 170 -11.56 5.21 16.77
CA LYS A 170 -12.64 4.24 16.67
C LYS A 170 -12.13 2.86 16.23
N LEU A 171 -11.11 2.84 15.37
CA LEU A 171 -10.41 1.59 15.03
C LEU A 171 -9.71 1.01 16.26
N ALA A 172 -9.02 1.83 17.08
CA ALA A 172 -8.37 1.37 18.30
C ALA A 172 -9.37 0.76 19.32
N GLN A 173 -10.57 1.35 19.45
CA GLN A 173 -11.64 0.77 20.28
C GLN A 173 -12.16 -0.57 19.73
N ARG A 174 -12.16 -0.74 18.42
CA ARG A 174 -12.71 -1.96 17.76
C ARG A 174 -11.70 -3.10 17.67
N PHE A 175 -10.43 -2.80 17.51
CA PHE A 175 -9.36 -3.76 17.25
C PHE A 175 -8.23 -3.70 18.29
N PRO A 176 -8.50 -3.71 19.61
CA PRO A 176 -7.44 -3.67 20.62
C PRO A 176 -6.59 -4.94 20.54
N ALA A 177 -5.27 -4.81 20.56
CA ALA A 177 -4.30 -5.90 20.50
C ALA A 177 -4.61 -6.94 19.39
N PHE A 178 -4.94 -6.46 18.20
CA PHE A 178 -5.45 -7.30 17.11
C PHE A 178 -4.41 -7.59 16.03
N PHE A 179 -3.56 -6.62 15.67
CA PHE A 179 -2.65 -6.72 14.53
C PHE A 179 -1.28 -7.25 14.91
N ASN A 180 -0.72 -8.10 14.04
CA ASN A 180 0.70 -8.53 14.14
C ASN A 180 1.64 -7.41 13.72
N LYS A 181 1.27 -6.69 12.65
CA LYS A 181 2.10 -5.67 12.03
C LYS A 181 1.26 -4.43 11.77
N ILE A 182 1.83 -3.29 12.11
CA ILE A 182 1.20 -1.99 11.84
C ILE A 182 2.20 -1.11 11.11
N LEU A 183 1.77 -0.51 10.01
CA LEU A 183 2.45 0.61 9.37
C LEU A 183 1.69 1.89 9.73
N LEU A 184 2.40 2.85 10.30
CA LEU A 184 1.94 4.21 10.49
C LEU A 184 2.84 5.16 9.69
N ASP A 185 2.52 5.33 8.40
CA ASP A 185 3.07 6.39 7.57
C ASP A 185 2.29 7.65 7.87
N ALA A 186 2.77 8.41 8.84
CA ALA A 186 2.00 9.45 9.49
C ALA A 186 1.83 10.70 8.60
N PRO A 187 0.68 11.40 8.69
CA PRO A 187 0.58 12.73 8.10
C PRO A 187 1.64 13.64 8.70
N CYS A 188 2.44 14.29 7.86
CA CYS A 188 3.59 15.08 8.28
C CYS A 188 3.74 16.35 7.43
N SER A 189 4.67 17.22 7.81
CA SER A 189 4.95 18.49 7.12
C SER A 189 5.51 18.32 5.70
N GLY A 190 6.06 17.15 5.38
CA GLY A 190 6.49 16.79 4.04
C GLY A 190 7.79 17.45 3.57
N GLU A 191 8.67 17.84 4.47
CA GLU A 191 9.93 18.53 4.15
C GLU A 191 10.83 17.73 3.21
N GLY A 192 10.83 16.41 3.36
CA GLY A 192 11.54 15.50 2.47
C GLY A 192 11.02 15.51 1.02
N MET A 193 9.81 16.05 0.78
CA MET A 193 9.19 16.13 -0.53
C MET A 193 9.33 17.50 -1.20
N PHE A 194 9.95 18.49 -0.58
CA PHE A 194 10.07 19.85 -1.11
C PHE A 194 10.69 19.89 -2.52
N ARG A 195 11.66 19.02 -2.78
CA ARG A 195 12.27 18.89 -4.12
C ARG A 195 11.27 18.43 -5.18
N LYS A 196 10.33 17.57 -4.79
CA LYS A 196 9.30 16.99 -5.67
C LYS A 196 8.08 17.89 -5.80
N GLU A 197 7.65 18.52 -4.70
CA GLU A 197 6.41 19.28 -4.60
C GLU A 197 6.67 20.67 -3.98
N GLU A 198 7.04 21.65 -4.82
CA GLU A 198 7.36 23.02 -4.38
C GLU A 198 6.22 23.72 -3.61
N ALA A 199 4.97 23.31 -3.86
CA ALA A 199 3.82 23.84 -3.11
C ALA A 199 3.91 23.52 -1.61
N LEU A 200 4.46 22.36 -1.24
CA LEU A 200 4.66 22.00 0.17
C LEU A 200 5.62 22.96 0.86
N ALA A 201 6.72 23.34 0.20
CA ALA A 201 7.68 24.28 0.75
C ALA A 201 7.08 25.68 0.96
N ARG A 202 6.22 26.14 0.05
CA ARG A 202 5.52 27.46 0.16
C ARG A 202 4.52 27.50 1.31
N ASP A 203 3.83 26.39 1.56
CA ASP A 203 2.78 26.28 2.59
C ASP A 203 3.31 25.82 3.94
N TRP A 204 4.61 25.54 4.04
CA TRP A 204 5.25 25.05 5.25
C TRP A 204 5.56 26.18 6.25
N THR A 205 5.35 25.87 7.53
CA THR A 205 5.77 26.72 8.66
C THR A 205 6.19 25.85 9.83
N PRO A 206 7.08 26.32 10.75
CA PRO A 206 7.41 25.60 11.98
C PRO A 206 6.18 25.24 12.82
N LYS A 207 5.18 26.12 12.86
CA LYS A 207 3.93 25.89 13.59
C LYS A 207 3.16 24.70 13.03
N LYS A 208 3.12 24.53 11.71
CA LYS A 208 2.47 23.38 11.05
C LYS A 208 3.13 22.05 11.43
N SER A 209 4.48 22.02 11.51
CA SER A 209 5.20 20.83 11.98
C SER A 209 4.85 20.49 13.43
N ALA A 210 4.75 21.48 14.33
CA ALA A 210 4.33 21.25 15.70
C ALA A 210 2.89 20.72 15.81
N GLU A 211 1.93 21.30 15.07
CA GLU A 211 0.53 20.81 15.02
C GLU A 211 0.45 19.37 14.51
N LEU A 212 1.27 19.00 13.53
CA LEU A 212 1.32 17.63 13.01
C LEU A 212 1.99 16.66 13.98
N SER A 213 3.01 17.11 14.73
CA SER A 213 3.62 16.33 15.80
C SER A 213 2.61 15.89 16.87
N ASP A 214 1.70 16.78 17.28
CA ASP A 214 0.65 16.44 18.24
C ASP A 214 -0.31 15.37 17.71
N ILE A 215 -0.67 15.46 16.42
CA ILE A 215 -1.47 14.43 15.74
C ILE A 215 -0.72 13.09 15.69
N GLN A 216 0.57 13.12 15.38
CA GLN A 216 1.41 11.91 15.28
C GLN A 216 1.58 11.23 16.63
N LYS A 217 1.76 12.00 17.73
CA LYS A 217 1.80 11.50 19.11
C LYS A 217 0.50 10.75 19.48
N ASP A 218 -0.65 11.30 19.11
CA ASP A 218 -1.94 10.65 19.30
C ASP A 218 -2.10 9.37 18.45
N LEU A 219 -1.66 9.41 17.19
CA LEU A 219 -1.75 8.26 16.26
C LEU A 219 -0.85 7.10 16.70
N VAL A 220 0.38 7.37 17.14
CA VAL A 220 1.32 6.31 17.50
C VAL A 220 0.88 5.56 18.76
N LEU A 221 0.23 6.23 19.73
CA LEU A 221 -0.36 5.58 20.90
C LEU A 221 -1.53 4.65 20.47
N LYS A 222 -2.42 5.11 19.60
CA LYS A 222 -3.51 4.30 19.08
C LYS A 222 -3.01 3.10 18.30
N ALA A 223 -1.94 3.27 17.50
CA ALA A 223 -1.29 2.15 16.82
C ALA A 223 -0.74 1.12 17.83
N ALA A 224 -0.07 1.57 18.90
CA ALA A 224 0.43 0.69 19.96
C ALA A 224 -0.70 -0.06 20.69
N ASP A 225 -1.89 0.55 20.88
CA ASP A 225 -3.06 -0.10 21.48
C ASP A 225 -3.62 -1.21 20.59
N MET A 226 -3.59 -1.02 19.27
CA MET A 226 -4.04 -2.01 18.28
C MET A 226 -3.02 -3.13 18.03
N LEU A 227 -1.75 -2.90 18.37
CA LEU A 227 -0.70 -3.88 18.22
C LEU A 227 -0.78 -4.94 19.31
N ARG A 228 -0.72 -6.21 18.92
CA ARG A 228 -0.69 -7.35 19.85
C ARG A 228 0.70 -7.52 20.48
N PRO A 229 0.81 -8.13 21.66
CA PRO A 229 2.10 -8.53 22.21
C PRO A 229 2.90 -9.38 21.21
N GLY A 230 4.20 -9.13 21.07
CA GLY A 230 5.08 -9.73 20.06
C GLY A 230 4.99 -9.10 18.68
N GLY A 231 3.99 -8.24 18.42
CA GLY A 231 3.82 -7.56 17.15
C GLY A 231 4.81 -6.41 16.90
N MET A 232 4.86 -5.93 15.65
CA MET A 232 5.76 -4.85 15.24
C MET A 232 4.99 -3.66 14.64
N LEU A 233 5.42 -2.45 14.99
CA LEU A 233 4.93 -1.17 14.48
C LEU A 233 6.07 -0.45 13.77
N LEU A 234 5.88 -0.13 12.49
CA LEU A 234 6.77 0.78 11.80
C LEU A 234 6.11 2.16 11.71
N TYR A 235 6.75 3.14 12.32
CA TYR A 235 6.45 4.56 12.19
C TYR A 235 7.31 5.17 11.10
N SER A 236 6.72 5.97 10.21
CA SER A 236 7.46 6.71 9.19
C SER A 236 6.85 8.07 8.91
N THR A 237 7.71 8.99 8.46
CA THR A 237 7.35 10.31 7.93
C THR A 237 8.15 10.60 6.68
N CYS A 238 7.69 11.55 5.88
CA CYS A 238 8.48 12.13 4.79
C CYS A 238 8.95 13.56 5.16
N THR A 239 9.38 13.77 6.41
CA THR A 239 9.93 15.05 6.89
C THR A 239 11.35 14.86 7.45
N PHE A 240 12.02 15.98 7.74
CA PHE A 240 13.29 16.03 8.47
C PHE A 240 13.12 16.67 9.86
N SER A 241 11.89 17.05 10.22
CA SER A 241 11.60 17.80 11.43
C SER A 241 11.75 16.92 12.68
N PRO A 242 12.68 17.24 13.62
CA PRO A 242 12.87 16.43 14.81
C PRO A 242 11.61 16.26 15.66
N CYS A 243 10.74 17.29 15.73
CA CYS A 243 9.50 17.22 16.51
C CYS A 243 8.49 16.23 15.94
N GLU A 244 8.59 15.91 14.63
CA GLU A 244 7.74 14.92 13.94
C GLU A 244 8.44 13.54 13.86
N ASP A 245 9.71 13.45 14.16
CA ASP A 245 10.57 12.28 14.01
C ASP A 245 10.97 11.73 15.41
N GLU A 246 12.19 12.03 15.89
CA GLU A 246 12.71 11.48 17.15
C GLU A 246 11.89 11.85 18.37
N GLU A 247 11.29 13.05 18.44
CA GLU A 247 10.44 13.41 19.58
C GLU A 247 9.19 12.56 19.70
N VAL A 248 8.57 12.18 18.54
CA VAL A 248 7.41 11.27 18.53
C VAL A 248 7.83 9.86 18.97
N VAL A 249 9.00 9.38 18.52
CA VAL A 249 9.57 8.10 18.94
C VAL A 249 9.83 8.09 20.45
N ALA A 250 10.51 9.11 20.95
CA ALA A 250 10.80 9.26 22.38
C ALA A 250 9.52 9.38 23.21
N TYR A 251 8.52 10.11 22.73
CA TYR A 251 7.22 10.21 23.36
C TYR A 251 6.55 8.83 23.51
N LEU A 252 6.50 8.03 22.43
CA LEU A 252 5.93 6.68 22.49
C LEU A 252 6.65 5.82 23.54
N LEU A 253 7.98 5.80 23.54
CA LEU A 253 8.77 4.97 24.46
C LEU A 253 8.62 5.40 25.93
N ARG A 254 8.40 6.69 26.20
CA ARG A 254 8.08 7.20 27.55
C ARG A 254 6.67 6.82 27.99
N GLN A 255 5.69 6.88 27.09
CA GLN A 255 4.28 6.58 27.41
C GLN A 255 3.98 5.08 27.43
N ARG A 256 4.79 4.27 26.74
CA ARG A 256 4.54 2.84 26.54
C ARG A 256 5.78 2.00 26.86
N PRO A 257 6.00 1.67 28.15
CA PRO A 257 7.13 0.83 28.58
C PRO A 257 7.10 -0.60 28.01
N ASP A 258 5.94 -1.02 27.49
CA ASP A 258 5.75 -2.28 26.77
C ASP A 258 6.23 -2.24 25.30
N MET A 259 6.68 -1.08 24.81
CA MET A 259 7.29 -0.94 23.49
C MET A 259 8.82 -0.86 23.59
N GLU A 260 9.50 -1.41 22.59
CA GLU A 260 10.95 -1.35 22.43
C GLU A 260 11.32 -0.97 21.00
N LEU A 261 12.38 -0.19 20.81
CA LEU A 261 12.87 0.21 19.50
C LEU A 261 13.83 -0.85 18.96
N MET A 262 13.58 -1.28 17.72
CA MET A 262 14.33 -2.34 17.04
C MET A 262 15.26 -1.77 15.99
N GLU A 263 16.39 -2.44 15.77
CA GLU A 263 17.23 -2.15 14.61
C GLU A 263 16.55 -2.66 13.33
N MET A 264 16.75 -1.91 12.25
CA MET A 264 16.30 -2.30 10.90
C MET A 264 17.49 -2.72 10.04
N PRO A 265 17.27 -3.59 9.03
CA PRO A 265 18.31 -3.88 8.05
C PRO A 265 18.86 -2.58 7.41
N GLY A 266 20.16 -2.38 7.55
CA GLY A 266 20.84 -1.17 7.11
C GLY A 266 21.05 -1.11 5.60
N TYR A 267 21.42 0.08 5.13
CA TYR A 267 21.96 0.37 3.82
C TYR A 267 22.97 1.51 3.96
N GLU A 268 24.03 1.53 3.16
CA GLU A 268 25.13 2.50 3.28
C GLU A 268 24.68 3.99 3.21
N GLY A 269 23.58 4.26 2.50
CA GLY A 269 22.97 5.59 2.40
C GLY A 269 22.08 5.99 3.57
N PHE A 270 21.80 5.07 4.52
CA PHE A 270 21.00 5.39 5.70
C PHE A 270 21.84 6.12 6.74
N SER A 271 21.24 7.14 7.35
CA SER A 271 21.80 7.83 8.51
C SER A 271 21.04 7.38 9.76
N SER A 272 21.73 7.26 10.89
CA SER A 272 21.10 6.98 12.19
C SER A 272 20.21 8.13 12.65
N GLY A 273 19.21 7.82 13.48
CA GLY A 273 18.48 8.81 14.24
C GLY A 273 19.40 9.53 15.23
N ARG A 274 18.92 10.62 15.81
CA ARG A 274 19.72 11.57 16.58
C ARG A 274 19.24 11.67 18.03
N PRO A 275 20.03 11.16 19.00
CA PRO A 275 19.70 11.20 20.43
C PRO A 275 19.43 12.59 20.97
N GLU A 276 20.12 13.62 20.45
CA GLU A 276 19.96 15.03 20.84
C GLU A 276 18.58 15.61 20.58
N TYR A 277 17.79 14.94 19.71
CA TYR A 277 16.42 15.33 19.38
C TYR A 277 15.34 14.54 20.15
N ALA A 278 15.70 13.91 21.27
CA ALA A 278 14.75 13.18 22.11
C ALA A 278 13.63 14.06 22.72
N GLY A 279 13.77 15.38 22.65
CA GLY A 279 12.89 16.32 23.32
C GLY A 279 13.02 16.28 24.87
N THR A 280 12.50 17.28 25.54
CA THR A 280 12.39 17.28 27.00
C THR A 280 11.17 16.48 27.45
N ALA A 281 11.27 15.74 28.54
CA ALA A 281 10.10 15.18 29.20
C ALA A 281 9.21 16.35 29.67
N ASP A 282 7.91 16.30 29.35
CA ASP A 282 6.94 17.26 29.89
C ASP A 282 6.96 17.15 31.41
N THR A 283 7.51 18.16 32.09
CA THR A 283 7.63 18.23 33.54
C THR A 283 6.33 18.63 34.24
N SER A 284 5.22 18.79 33.46
CA SER A 284 3.91 19.20 34.01
C SER A 284 3.18 18.11 34.79
N ASP A 285 3.53 16.83 34.61
CA ASP A 285 2.95 15.72 35.39
C ASP A 285 3.93 15.23 36.46
N SER A 286 4.01 16.00 37.57
CA SER A 286 4.99 15.83 38.64
C SER A 286 4.76 14.62 39.56
N GLU A 287 3.80 13.73 39.33
CA GLU A 287 3.55 12.56 40.19
C GLU A 287 3.74 11.18 39.52
N ILE A 288 3.87 11.11 38.18
CA ILE A 288 4.13 9.85 37.47
C ILE A 288 5.62 9.60 37.15
N THR A 289 6.46 10.58 37.41
CA THR A 289 7.88 10.63 36.97
C THR A 289 8.86 9.84 37.87
N LEU A 290 8.44 9.17 38.92
CA LEU A 290 9.36 8.59 39.91
C LEU A 290 9.52 7.07 39.90
N SER A 291 8.90 6.37 39.02
CA SER A 291 9.16 4.93 38.98
C SER A 291 8.93 4.32 37.61
N LEU A 292 9.55 4.29 36.65
CA LEU A 292 9.54 3.29 35.59
C LEU A 292 10.38 3.74 34.38
N ASN A 293 11.51 3.06 34.19
CA ASN A 293 12.32 2.99 32.98
C ASN A 293 12.60 4.34 32.31
N ALA A 294 13.64 5.02 32.77
CA ALA A 294 14.20 6.15 32.03
C ALA A 294 14.50 5.68 30.59
N PHE A 295 13.70 6.15 29.61
CA PHE A 295 14.00 5.99 28.20
C PHE A 295 15.45 6.50 27.97
N ASN A 296 16.29 5.65 27.38
CA ASN A 296 17.64 6.02 27.02
C ASN A 296 17.64 6.70 25.63
N PRO A 297 17.95 8.01 25.51
CA PRO A 297 17.98 8.71 24.23
C PRO A 297 18.88 8.04 23.17
N GLU A 298 19.96 7.35 23.59
CA GLU A 298 20.86 6.64 22.67
C GLU A 298 20.15 5.56 21.84
N GLU A 299 19.03 5.05 22.33
CA GLU A 299 18.19 4.12 21.56
C GLU A 299 17.71 4.71 20.22
N LEU A 300 17.57 6.04 20.13
CA LEU A 300 17.15 6.72 18.89
C LEU A 300 18.12 6.51 17.73
N GLN A 301 19.37 6.12 17.98
CA GLN A 301 20.32 5.74 16.94
C GLN A 301 19.83 4.57 16.09
N LYS A 302 18.88 3.75 16.57
CA LYS A 302 18.24 2.68 15.83
C LYS A 302 17.24 3.18 14.78
N CYS A 303 16.79 4.44 14.86
CA CYS A 303 15.99 5.06 13.82
C CYS A 303 16.82 5.28 12.55
N VAL A 304 16.14 5.39 11.43
CA VAL A 304 16.77 5.63 10.13
C VAL A 304 16.29 6.98 9.57
N ARG A 305 17.23 7.80 9.16
CA ARG A 305 17.00 9.01 8.36
C ARG A 305 17.53 8.81 6.95
N ILE A 306 16.71 9.14 5.96
CA ILE A 306 17.05 9.10 4.54
C ILE A 306 17.17 10.53 4.04
N PHE A 307 18.32 10.86 3.45
CA PHE A 307 18.60 12.17 2.90
C PHE A 307 18.92 12.09 1.41
N PRO A 308 18.43 13.05 0.57
CA PRO A 308 18.60 13.01 -0.88
C PRO A 308 20.03 13.22 -1.38
N HIS A 309 20.97 13.65 -0.53
CA HIS A 309 22.39 13.74 -0.87
C HIS A 309 23.17 12.43 -0.64
N LYS A 310 22.56 11.47 0.06
CA LYS A 310 23.18 10.15 0.32
C LYS A 310 22.57 9.03 -0.50
N MET A 311 21.39 9.25 -1.07
CA MET A 311 20.62 8.24 -1.81
C MET A 311 19.88 8.84 -3.00
N ASP A 312 19.65 8.02 -4.02
CA ASP A 312 18.83 8.36 -5.18
C ASP A 312 17.32 8.34 -4.82
N GLY A 313 16.86 9.31 -4.06
CA GLY A 313 15.47 9.42 -3.59
C GLY A 313 15.21 10.75 -2.89
N GLU A 314 14.03 10.85 -2.30
CA GLU A 314 13.60 11.98 -1.48
C GLU A 314 13.92 11.71 0.02
N GLY A 315 13.39 12.53 0.95
CA GLY A 315 13.64 12.38 2.38
C GLY A 315 12.62 11.51 3.08
N HIS A 316 13.07 10.67 4.03
CA HIS A 316 12.21 9.90 4.92
C HIS A 316 12.84 9.68 6.29
N PHE A 317 11.98 9.44 7.29
CA PHE A 317 12.34 8.95 8.61
C PHE A 317 11.61 7.65 8.92
N LEU A 318 12.27 6.72 9.61
CA LEU A 318 11.72 5.43 9.98
C LEU A 318 12.12 5.04 11.41
N ALA A 319 11.17 4.47 12.15
CA ALA A 319 11.40 3.83 13.45
C ALA A 319 10.60 2.52 13.54
N LEU A 320 11.27 1.41 13.82
CA LEU A 320 10.66 0.11 13.98
C LEU A 320 10.56 -0.25 15.46
N PHE A 321 9.35 -0.55 15.92
CA PHE A 321 9.09 -0.96 17.28
C PHE A 321 8.60 -2.40 17.35
N ARG A 322 8.84 -3.04 18.49
CA ARG A 322 8.23 -4.29 18.90
C ARG A 322 7.48 -4.09 20.20
N LYS A 323 6.30 -4.69 20.32
CA LYS A 323 5.58 -4.77 21.59
C LYS A 323 6.05 -5.98 22.37
N LYS A 324 6.49 -5.79 23.62
CA LYS A 324 6.99 -6.87 24.50
C LYS A 324 5.93 -7.91 24.77
N GLY A 325 6.35 -9.13 25.08
CA GLY A 325 5.48 -10.28 25.30
C GLY A 325 5.14 -11.04 24.03
N ASP A 326 4.35 -12.09 24.20
CA ASP A 326 3.88 -12.95 23.12
C ASP A 326 2.36 -13.12 23.21
N SER A 327 1.73 -13.38 22.07
CA SER A 327 0.30 -13.65 22.01
C SER A 327 0.00 -14.70 20.95
N LEU A 328 -0.94 -15.57 21.25
CA LEU A 328 -1.45 -16.51 20.24
C LEU A 328 -2.29 -15.78 19.19
N PRO A 329 -2.28 -16.24 17.91
CA PRO A 329 -3.17 -15.73 16.90
C PRO A 329 -4.64 -15.83 17.36
N PRO A 330 -5.49 -14.85 16.98
CA PRO A 330 -6.90 -14.95 17.29
C PRO A 330 -7.52 -16.18 16.60
N VAL A 331 -8.32 -16.95 17.35
CA VAL A 331 -9.05 -18.09 16.80
C VAL A 331 -10.43 -17.62 16.37
N PHE A 332 -10.72 -17.69 15.09
CA PHE A 332 -12.00 -17.33 14.52
C PHE A 332 -12.85 -18.58 14.27
N ARG A 333 -14.13 -18.49 14.62
CA ARG A 333 -15.12 -19.47 14.19
C ARG A 333 -15.94 -18.84 13.06
N PHE A 334 -15.70 -19.28 11.85
CA PHE A 334 -16.46 -18.82 10.69
C PHE A 334 -17.80 -19.54 10.62
N SER A 335 -18.86 -18.78 10.57
CA SER A 335 -20.24 -19.31 10.49
C SER A 335 -20.99 -18.50 9.43
N ALA A 336 -20.68 -18.71 8.17
CA ALA A 336 -21.44 -18.12 7.08
C ALA A 336 -22.38 -19.18 6.47
N LYS A 337 -23.51 -18.69 5.96
CA LYS A 337 -24.54 -19.58 5.38
C LYS A 337 -24.37 -19.83 3.87
N GLY A 338 -23.40 -19.14 3.25
CA GLY A 338 -23.27 -19.13 1.80
C GLY A 338 -24.44 -18.42 1.09
N PRO A 339 -24.44 -18.37 -0.24
CA PRO A 339 -25.46 -17.71 -1.04
C PRO A 339 -26.74 -18.56 -1.13
N ASP A 340 -27.86 -17.92 -1.45
CA ASP A 340 -29.12 -18.63 -1.79
C ASP A 340 -28.97 -19.47 -3.08
N LYS A 341 -29.91 -20.39 -3.30
CA LYS A 341 -29.87 -21.34 -4.43
C LYS A 341 -29.78 -20.67 -5.80
N ASN A 342 -30.47 -19.54 -6.00
CA ASN A 342 -30.47 -18.84 -7.29
C ASN A 342 -29.13 -18.15 -7.55
N THR A 343 -28.62 -17.44 -6.54
CA THR A 343 -27.31 -16.80 -6.61
C THR A 343 -26.23 -17.84 -6.87
N ARG A 344 -26.26 -18.95 -6.12
CA ARG A 344 -25.32 -20.05 -6.32
C ARG A 344 -25.36 -20.61 -7.75
N LYS A 345 -26.54 -20.87 -8.28
CA LYS A 345 -26.75 -21.33 -9.66
C LYS A 345 -26.14 -20.38 -10.70
N TRP A 346 -26.39 -19.06 -10.59
CA TRP A 346 -25.87 -18.08 -11.56
C TRP A 346 -24.35 -17.92 -11.47
N LEU A 347 -23.76 -18.05 -10.28
CA LEU A 347 -22.32 -18.08 -10.12
C LEU A 347 -21.71 -19.36 -10.70
N GLU A 348 -22.33 -20.54 -10.44
CA GLU A 348 -21.89 -21.83 -10.99
C GLU A 348 -21.96 -21.83 -12.52
N GLU A 349 -23.01 -21.26 -13.12
CA GLU A 349 -23.13 -21.09 -14.57
C GLU A 349 -21.99 -20.24 -15.14
N PHE A 350 -21.68 -19.10 -14.48
CA PHE A 350 -20.57 -18.24 -14.91
C PHE A 350 -19.21 -18.92 -14.69
N PHE A 351 -18.97 -19.55 -13.54
CA PHE A 351 -17.71 -20.25 -13.25
C PHE A 351 -17.47 -21.42 -14.22
N SER A 352 -18.51 -22.15 -14.56
CA SER A 352 -18.44 -23.20 -15.57
C SER A 352 -18.17 -22.64 -16.98
N GLU A 353 -18.79 -21.49 -17.34
CA GLU A 353 -18.59 -20.84 -18.65
C GLU A 353 -17.14 -20.40 -18.85
N ILE A 354 -16.46 -19.90 -17.79
CA ILE A 354 -15.05 -19.49 -17.87
C ILE A 354 -14.06 -20.61 -17.54
N GLY A 355 -14.53 -21.78 -17.10
CA GLY A 355 -13.67 -22.87 -16.61
C GLY A 355 -12.85 -22.46 -15.39
N LEU A 356 -13.52 -21.86 -14.37
CA LEU A 356 -12.86 -21.42 -13.15
C LEU A 356 -12.35 -22.62 -12.36
N LYS A 357 -11.06 -22.63 -12.03
CA LYS A 357 -10.39 -23.64 -11.18
C LYS A 357 -10.14 -23.10 -9.77
N THR A 358 -9.53 -21.92 -9.70
CA THR A 358 -9.14 -21.27 -8.45
C THR A 358 -9.37 -19.75 -8.56
N ILE A 359 -9.29 -19.05 -7.44
CA ILE A 359 -9.18 -17.59 -7.43
C ILE A 359 -7.87 -17.21 -6.72
N GLY A 360 -6.89 -16.76 -7.51
CA GLY A 360 -5.55 -16.48 -7.01
C GLY A 360 -4.88 -17.73 -6.43
N GLY A 361 -5.01 -18.88 -7.11
CA GLY A 361 -4.43 -20.15 -6.73
C GLY A 361 -5.12 -20.85 -5.54
N GLN A 362 -6.22 -20.33 -5.01
CA GLN A 362 -6.97 -20.91 -3.90
C GLN A 362 -8.33 -21.45 -4.34
N GLU A 363 -8.74 -22.60 -3.78
CA GLU A 363 -10.07 -23.17 -4.01
C GLU A 363 -11.18 -22.20 -3.54
N PHE A 364 -12.29 -22.19 -4.26
CA PHE A 364 -13.41 -21.31 -3.97
C PHE A 364 -14.30 -21.87 -2.85
N ASP A 365 -14.34 -21.15 -1.72
CA ASP A 365 -15.19 -21.50 -0.57
C ASP A 365 -16.56 -20.80 -0.68
N TRP A 366 -17.60 -21.55 -0.98
CA TRP A 366 -18.96 -21.08 -1.10
C TRP A 366 -19.51 -20.41 0.17
N ASN A 367 -19.02 -20.80 1.35
CA ASN A 367 -19.43 -20.20 2.60
C ASN A 367 -19.00 -18.74 2.75
N ARG A 368 -18.00 -18.32 2.00
CA ARG A 368 -17.50 -16.93 1.99
C ARG A 368 -18.29 -16.00 1.06
N VAL A 369 -19.27 -16.51 0.31
CA VAL A 369 -20.08 -15.68 -0.61
C VAL A 369 -21.18 -14.96 0.16
N GLU A 370 -21.20 -13.64 0.08
CA GLU A 370 -22.24 -12.77 0.63
C GLU A 370 -22.86 -11.92 -0.47
N VAL A 371 -24.20 -11.78 -0.40
CA VAL A 371 -24.95 -10.90 -1.30
C VAL A 371 -25.49 -9.71 -0.51
N ARG A 372 -25.14 -8.50 -0.95
CA ARG A 372 -25.69 -7.24 -0.42
C ARG A 372 -26.43 -6.52 -1.54
N LYS A 373 -27.77 -6.51 -1.46
CA LYS A 373 -28.66 -6.09 -2.54
C LYS A 373 -28.44 -6.97 -3.79
N ASP A 374 -27.85 -6.42 -4.84
CA ASP A 374 -27.54 -7.11 -6.09
C ASP A 374 -26.02 -7.32 -6.33
N LYS A 375 -25.20 -7.03 -5.31
CA LYS A 375 -23.74 -7.16 -5.37
C LYS A 375 -23.27 -8.39 -4.62
N VAL A 376 -22.38 -9.15 -5.26
CA VAL A 376 -21.79 -10.36 -4.72
C VAL A 376 -20.38 -10.12 -4.25
N TYR A 377 -20.09 -10.50 -3.01
CA TYR A 377 -18.77 -10.37 -2.39
C TYR A 377 -18.24 -11.71 -1.93
N TYR A 378 -16.94 -11.88 -1.98
CA TYR A 378 -16.19 -12.97 -1.38
C TYR A 378 -15.54 -12.46 -0.11
N GLN A 379 -16.11 -12.85 1.03
CA GLN A 379 -15.75 -12.36 2.36
C GLN A 379 -14.35 -12.79 2.79
N LEU A 380 -13.82 -12.13 3.81
CA LEU A 380 -12.62 -12.60 4.53
C LEU A 380 -12.82 -14.04 5.05
N PRO A 381 -11.75 -14.83 5.21
CA PRO A 381 -11.85 -16.21 5.72
C PRO A 381 -12.19 -16.29 7.22
N PHE A 382 -12.49 -15.17 7.86
CA PHE A 382 -12.87 -15.04 9.27
C PHE A 382 -13.84 -13.89 9.46
N PRO A 383 -14.73 -13.95 10.49
CA PRO A 383 -15.67 -12.88 10.77
C PRO A 383 -14.98 -11.70 11.45
N LEU A 384 -15.36 -10.49 11.06
CA LEU A 384 -15.04 -9.25 11.76
C LEU A 384 -16.32 -8.60 12.30
N ASP A 385 -16.30 -8.11 13.52
CA ASP A 385 -17.36 -7.25 14.02
C ASP A 385 -17.14 -5.82 13.51
N LEU A 386 -17.84 -5.46 12.44
CA LEU A 386 -17.77 -4.15 11.80
C LEU A 386 -18.93 -3.22 12.19
N ARG A 387 -19.70 -3.53 13.24
CA ARG A 387 -20.80 -2.67 13.70
C ARG A 387 -20.28 -1.30 14.10
N GLY A 388 -20.84 -0.27 13.46
CA GLY A 388 -20.45 1.12 13.66
C GLY A 388 -19.13 1.54 12.98
N ILE A 389 -18.42 0.68 12.27
CA ILE A 389 -17.25 1.02 11.47
C ILE A 389 -17.67 1.42 10.06
N SER A 390 -17.19 2.57 9.59
CA SER A 390 -17.33 3.00 8.20
C SER A 390 -16.30 2.30 7.32
N PHE A 391 -16.75 1.64 6.26
CA PHE A 391 -15.85 0.95 5.33
C PHE A 391 -16.37 0.97 3.89
N LEU A 392 -15.43 0.97 2.94
CA LEU A 392 -15.71 0.95 1.51
C LEU A 392 -15.75 -0.49 0.97
N ARG A 393 -14.92 -1.37 1.50
CA ARG A 393 -14.78 -2.75 1.05
C ARG A 393 -14.41 -3.68 2.20
N ASN A 394 -15.05 -4.87 2.21
CA ASN A 394 -14.68 -6.01 3.02
C ASN A 394 -14.60 -7.23 2.10
N GLY A 395 -13.41 -7.79 1.91
CA GLY A 395 -13.14 -8.88 0.98
C GLY A 395 -13.13 -8.45 -0.50
N LEU A 396 -13.29 -9.43 -1.41
CA LEU A 396 -13.26 -9.24 -2.86
C LEU A 396 -14.67 -9.01 -3.41
N TYR A 397 -14.84 -8.00 -4.24
CA TYR A 397 -16.07 -7.81 -5.01
C TYR A 397 -16.07 -8.72 -6.24
N LEU A 398 -16.97 -9.71 -6.28
CA LEU A 398 -17.07 -10.66 -7.37
C LEU A 398 -17.82 -10.09 -8.58
N GLY A 399 -18.91 -9.37 -8.37
CA GLY A 399 -19.73 -8.81 -9.45
C GLY A 399 -21.17 -8.52 -9.04
N ASP A 400 -22.01 -8.30 -10.06
CA ASP A 400 -23.43 -7.93 -9.90
C ASP A 400 -24.35 -9.08 -10.31
N LEU A 401 -25.43 -9.26 -9.55
CA LEU A 401 -26.58 -10.01 -9.98
C LEU A 401 -27.47 -9.13 -10.88
N LYS A 402 -27.72 -9.57 -12.09
CA LYS A 402 -28.64 -8.96 -13.04
C LYS A 402 -29.80 -9.92 -13.27
N LYS A 403 -30.82 -9.51 -14.03
CA LYS A 403 -31.98 -10.38 -14.32
C LYS A 403 -31.54 -11.81 -14.70
N LYS A 404 -31.61 -12.74 -13.74
CA LYS A 404 -31.27 -14.17 -13.87
C LYS A 404 -29.87 -14.49 -14.41
N ARG A 405 -28.87 -13.68 -14.13
CA ARG A 405 -27.46 -13.92 -14.48
C ARG A 405 -26.50 -13.18 -13.56
N PHE A 406 -25.27 -13.65 -13.52
CA PHE A 406 -24.16 -12.96 -12.89
C PHE A 406 -23.32 -12.18 -13.93
N GLU A 407 -22.87 -10.97 -13.59
CA GLU A 407 -21.92 -10.19 -14.39
C GLU A 407 -20.66 -9.94 -13.54
N PRO A 408 -19.47 -10.41 -14.00
CA PRO A 408 -18.23 -10.31 -13.23
C PRO A 408 -17.74 -8.89 -13.12
N SER A 409 -17.06 -8.59 -12.02
CA SER A 409 -16.45 -7.29 -11.75
C SER A 409 -15.02 -7.21 -12.27
N GLN A 410 -14.49 -5.99 -12.39
CA GLN A 410 -13.07 -5.76 -12.66
C GLN A 410 -12.16 -6.24 -11.51
N PRO A 411 -12.48 -6.00 -10.22
CA PRO A 411 -11.73 -6.60 -9.11
C PRO A 411 -11.59 -8.12 -9.18
N LEU A 412 -12.64 -8.84 -9.58
CA LEU A 412 -12.55 -10.30 -9.80
C LEU A 412 -11.53 -10.62 -10.88
N ALA A 413 -11.59 -9.94 -12.04
CA ALA A 413 -10.63 -10.19 -13.13
C ALA A 413 -9.18 -10.03 -12.65
N LEU A 414 -8.90 -8.95 -11.91
CA LEU A 414 -7.55 -8.62 -11.44
C LEU A 414 -7.06 -9.51 -10.29
N ALA A 415 -7.99 -10.14 -9.55
CA ALA A 415 -7.67 -11.10 -8.48
C ALA A 415 -7.38 -12.50 -8.99
N LEU A 416 -7.62 -12.77 -10.28
CA LEU A 416 -7.28 -14.04 -10.93
C LEU A 416 -5.80 -14.08 -11.28
N HIS A 417 -5.20 -15.26 -11.23
CA HIS A 417 -3.84 -15.55 -11.66
C HIS A 417 -3.84 -16.31 -12.98
N LYS A 418 -2.66 -16.38 -13.61
CA LYS A 418 -2.44 -17.19 -14.80
C LYS A 418 -2.76 -18.66 -14.49
N GLY A 419 -3.71 -19.23 -15.23
CA GLY A 419 -4.14 -20.63 -15.04
C GLY A 419 -5.36 -20.83 -14.15
N ASP A 420 -5.87 -19.78 -13.46
CA ASP A 420 -7.11 -19.88 -12.66
C ASP A 420 -8.36 -20.15 -13.51
N VAL A 421 -8.36 -19.76 -14.78
CA VAL A 421 -9.48 -19.93 -15.72
C VAL A 421 -9.01 -20.50 -17.05
N GLU A 422 -9.94 -21.16 -17.77
CA GLU A 422 -9.67 -21.75 -19.10
C GLU A 422 -10.02 -20.80 -20.24
N ALA A 423 -11.12 -20.04 -20.11
CA ALA A 423 -11.60 -19.12 -21.14
C ALA A 423 -10.76 -17.83 -21.18
N VAL A 424 -9.57 -17.91 -21.76
CA VAL A 424 -8.59 -16.84 -21.86
C VAL A 424 -8.39 -16.40 -23.31
N ILE A 425 -8.21 -15.09 -23.50
CA ILE A 425 -7.64 -14.48 -24.70
C ILE A 425 -6.38 -13.75 -24.24
N SER A 426 -5.20 -14.17 -24.68
CA SER A 426 -3.93 -13.57 -24.27
C SER A 426 -3.27 -12.90 -25.46
N LEU A 427 -3.05 -11.58 -25.33
CA LEU A 427 -2.39 -10.77 -26.36
C LEU A 427 -1.01 -10.31 -25.85
N PRO A 428 -0.01 -10.23 -26.73
CA PRO A 428 1.31 -9.70 -26.33
C PRO A 428 1.22 -8.21 -25.99
N VAL A 429 2.10 -7.72 -25.11
CA VAL A 429 2.11 -6.31 -24.66
C VAL A 429 2.22 -5.31 -25.81
N SER A 430 2.81 -5.70 -26.92
CA SER A 430 2.93 -4.88 -28.14
C SER A 430 1.65 -4.79 -28.98
N ASP A 431 0.60 -5.58 -28.68
CA ASP A 431 -0.64 -5.59 -29.45
C ASP A 431 -1.48 -4.34 -29.17
N GLU A 432 -1.75 -3.55 -30.19
CA GLU A 432 -2.53 -2.31 -30.11
C GLU A 432 -3.96 -2.52 -29.62
N ARG A 433 -4.52 -3.72 -29.78
CA ARG A 433 -5.85 -4.08 -29.28
C ARG A 433 -5.96 -3.94 -27.76
N LEU A 434 -4.85 -4.13 -27.02
CA LEU A 434 -4.83 -3.89 -25.55
C LEU A 434 -5.16 -2.43 -25.21
N THR A 435 -4.54 -1.47 -25.91
CA THR A 435 -4.85 -0.04 -25.73
C THR A 435 -6.31 0.28 -26.08
N ARG A 436 -6.83 -0.30 -27.17
CA ARG A 436 -8.23 -0.14 -27.57
C ARG A 436 -9.18 -0.74 -26.52
N TYR A 437 -8.85 -1.90 -25.96
CA TYR A 437 -9.62 -2.49 -24.88
C TYR A 437 -9.66 -1.59 -23.64
N LEU A 438 -8.54 -1.04 -23.23
CA LEU A 438 -8.46 -0.13 -22.08
C LEU A 438 -9.24 1.19 -22.28
N LYS A 439 -9.46 1.60 -23.52
CA LYS A 439 -10.37 2.71 -23.89
C LYS A 439 -11.85 2.33 -23.91
N GLY A 440 -12.16 1.02 -23.79
CA GLY A 440 -13.54 0.51 -23.79
C GLY A 440 -14.05 0.11 -25.18
N GLU A 441 -13.18 -0.01 -26.19
CA GLU A 441 -13.54 -0.44 -27.52
C GLU A 441 -13.75 -1.94 -27.62
N THR A 442 -14.54 -2.38 -28.59
CA THR A 442 -14.68 -3.80 -28.97
C THR A 442 -13.47 -4.26 -29.77
N LEU A 443 -13.12 -5.54 -29.68
CA LEU A 443 -11.98 -6.13 -30.38
C LEU A 443 -12.44 -7.21 -31.35
N MET A 444 -11.78 -7.33 -32.50
CA MET A 444 -11.82 -8.50 -33.35
C MET A 444 -10.85 -9.54 -32.80
N ILE A 445 -11.32 -10.78 -32.64
CA ILE A 445 -10.55 -11.90 -32.10
C ILE A 445 -10.64 -13.05 -33.12
N GLU A 446 -9.48 -13.54 -33.54
CA GLU A 446 -9.41 -14.68 -34.43
C GLU A 446 -9.77 -15.98 -33.69
N PRO A 447 -10.33 -16.98 -34.37
CA PRO A 447 -10.80 -18.22 -33.73
C PRO A 447 -9.73 -18.96 -32.92
N GLU A 448 -8.47 -18.89 -33.33
CA GLU A 448 -7.30 -19.52 -32.68
C GLU A 448 -6.81 -18.77 -31.46
N GLU A 449 -7.16 -17.49 -31.27
CA GLU A 449 -6.77 -16.67 -30.12
C GLU A 449 -7.67 -16.90 -28.89
N ALA A 450 -8.84 -17.53 -29.09
CA ALA A 450 -9.80 -17.72 -28.01
C ALA A 450 -9.97 -19.20 -27.65
N ALA A 451 -9.93 -19.50 -26.35
CA ALA A 451 -10.17 -20.87 -25.87
C ALA A 451 -11.57 -21.42 -26.23
N HIS A 452 -12.58 -20.55 -26.30
CA HIS A 452 -13.97 -20.88 -26.65
C HIS A 452 -14.50 -19.94 -27.72
N LYS A 453 -15.35 -20.45 -28.61
CA LYS A 453 -15.93 -19.69 -29.75
C LYS A 453 -16.90 -18.57 -29.33
N LYS A 454 -17.40 -18.58 -28.10
CA LYS A 454 -18.37 -17.60 -27.57
C LYS A 454 -18.36 -17.58 -26.05
N GLY A 455 -18.94 -16.54 -25.47
CA GLY A 455 -19.15 -16.43 -24.02
C GLY A 455 -18.16 -15.50 -23.32
N TRP A 456 -18.12 -15.58 -21.99
CA TRP A 456 -17.20 -14.79 -21.18
C TRP A 456 -15.76 -15.26 -21.37
N HIS A 457 -14.85 -14.30 -21.53
CA HIS A 457 -13.42 -14.53 -21.60
C HIS A 457 -12.69 -13.53 -20.72
N LEU A 458 -11.60 -13.98 -20.12
CA LEU A 458 -10.62 -13.14 -19.46
C LEU A 458 -9.60 -12.68 -20.50
N LEU A 459 -9.56 -11.36 -20.76
CA LEU A 459 -8.50 -10.79 -21.60
C LEU A 459 -7.25 -10.60 -20.74
N CYS A 460 -6.13 -11.09 -21.24
CA CYS A 460 -4.83 -11.02 -20.60
C CYS A 460 -3.81 -10.30 -21.47
N VAL A 461 -2.82 -9.68 -20.84
CA VAL A 461 -1.57 -9.26 -21.48
C VAL A 461 -0.48 -10.24 -21.07
N ASP A 462 0.12 -10.96 -22.04
CA ASP A 462 1.14 -12.00 -21.80
C ASP A 462 0.76 -13.01 -20.70
N GLY A 463 -0.54 -13.34 -20.63
CA GLY A 463 -1.13 -14.24 -19.64
C GLY A 463 -1.50 -13.57 -18.31
N TYR A 464 -1.24 -12.29 -18.09
CA TYR A 464 -1.66 -11.56 -16.89
C TYR A 464 -3.03 -10.92 -17.08
N PRO A 465 -3.99 -11.17 -16.18
CA PRO A 465 -5.35 -10.69 -16.28
C PRO A 465 -5.45 -9.17 -16.39
N LEU A 466 -6.22 -8.70 -17.38
CA LEU A 466 -6.48 -7.27 -17.61
C LEU A 466 -7.96 -6.92 -17.39
N GLY A 467 -8.87 -7.81 -17.74
CA GLY A 467 -10.31 -7.61 -17.54
C GLY A 467 -11.17 -8.61 -18.32
N PHE A 468 -12.49 -8.54 -18.15
CA PHE A 468 -13.42 -9.44 -18.84
C PHE A 468 -13.96 -8.84 -20.15
N GLY A 469 -14.27 -9.72 -21.10
CA GLY A 469 -15.05 -9.43 -22.27
C GLY A 469 -16.02 -10.57 -22.61
N LYS A 470 -17.01 -10.31 -23.46
CA LYS A 470 -17.93 -11.34 -23.92
C LYS A 470 -17.80 -11.53 -25.44
N LEU A 471 -17.27 -12.68 -25.84
CA LEU A 471 -17.06 -13.02 -27.25
C LEU A 471 -18.36 -13.46 -27.92
N VAL A 472 -18.68 -12.84 -29.04
CA VAL A 472 -19.84 -13.14 -29.86
C VAL A 472 -19.45 -12.98 -31.32
N ASN A 473 -19.48 -14.07 -32.12
CA ASN A 473 -19.16 -14.06 -33.55
C ASN A 473 -17.81 -13.39 -33.88
N GLY A 474 -16.75 -13.75 -33.19
CA GLY A 474 -15.40 -13.17 -33.36
C GLY A 474 -15.21 -11.75 -32.82
N ILE A 475 -16.25 -11.15 -32.22
CA ILE A 475 -16.18 -9.80 -31.61
C ILE A 475 -16.20 -9.90 -30.11
N LEU A 476 -15.14 -9.47 -29.45
CA LEU A 476 -15.06 -9.35 -27.98
C LEU A 476 -15.75 -8.05 -27.56
N LYS A 477 -16.95 -8.17 -27.02
CA LYS A 477 -17.69 -7.04 -26.41
C LYS A 477 -17.01 -6.65 -25.12
N ASN A 478 -16.47 -5.45 -25.09
CA ASN A 478 -15.70 -4.91 -23.97
C ASN A 478 -16.56 -4.78 -22.69
N LYS A 479 -16.02 -5.23 -21.56
CA LYS A 479 -16.63 -5.10 -20.23
C LYS A 479 -15.76 -4.35 -19.24
N TYR A 480 -14.71 -3.68 -19.75
CA TYR A 480 -13.85 -2.83 -18.94
C TYR A 480 -14.65 -1.61 -18.42
N PRO A 481 -14.72 -1.39 -17.11
CA PRO A 481 -15.59 -0.36 -16.54
C PRO A 481 -15.21 1.06 -16.98
N ALA A 482 -16.21 1.91 -17.24
CA ALA A 482 -15.99 3.29 -17.69
C ALA A 482 -15.05 4.07 -16.72
N GLY A 483 -15.20 3.90 -15.41
CA GLY A 483 -14.34 4.55 -14.40
C GLY A 483 -12.91 4.00 -14.33
N TRP A 484 -12.56 2.97 -15.13
CA TRP A 484 -11.21 2.38 -15.20
C TRP A 484 -10.50 2.71 -16.52
N ARG A 485 -11.19 3.28 -17.50
CA ARG A 485 -10.63 3.59 -18.83
C ARG A 485 -9.52 4.64 -18.76
N VAL A 486 -8.55 4.52 -19.67
CA VAL A 486 -7.36 5.37 -19.79
C VAL A 486 -7.38 6.17 -21.08
#